data_3617609a4ff5ccf1613083894685063d
#
_entry.id   3617609a4ff5ccf1613083894685063d
#
_cell.length_a   1.000
_cell.length_b   1.000
_cell.length_c   1.000
_cell.angle_alpha   90.00
_cell.angle_beta   90.00
_cell.angle_gamma   90.00
#
_symmetry.space_group_name_H-M   'P 1'
#
loop_
_entity.id
_entity.type
_entity.pdbx_description
1 polymer ?
#
loop_
_entity_poly.entity_id
_entity_poly.type
_entity_poly.pdbx_seq_one_letter_code
_entity_poly.pdbx_strand_id
1 'polypeptide(L)'
;MSDTSQPILDIRDVHKSFGALAVLSGISMTIPKGNTACIIGPSGSGKSTLLRCINALVPIDSGSIRVEGTEVNDPRLDILALRRKVGMVFQQYNLFPHRTALQNVMMAPVTVLKQNKEEVRERAIRLIRKVRLEGKENAYPGELSGGQQQRVAIARSLAMSPQVMLFDEVTAALDPETVKEVLVTIRELAEEGMTCLLVTHEMGFAREVADHVYFTDRGVIVEHGRPAELFSNPQDPRTREFLGQIL
;
A
#
# COMPACT_ATOMS: atom_id res chain seq x y z
N MET A 1 -8.59 -23.00 16.68
CA MET A 1 -7.74 -22.28 17.65
C MET A 1 -7.53 -20.90 17.07
N SER A 2 -8.22 -19.90 17.61
CA SER A 2 -8.07 -18.50 17.19
C SER A 2 -6.70 -18.02 17.65
N ASP A 3 -5.81 -17.82 16.71
CA ASP A 3 -4.51 -17.18 16.94
C ASP A 3 -4.77 -15.74 17.41
N THR A 4 -4.59 -15.49 18.71
CA THR A 4 -4.80 -14.18 19.36
C THR A 4 -3.59 -13.27 19.18
N SER A 5 -2.85 -13.40 18.08
CA SER A 5 -1.80 -12.44 17.74
C SER A 5 -2.45 -11.10 17.41
N GLN A 6 -1.95 -10.03 18.04
CA GLN A 6 -2.43 -8.67 17.75
C GLN A 6 -2.27 -8.39 16.26
N PRO A 7 -3.28 -7.75 15.61
CA PRO A 7 -3.17 -7.39 14.22
C PRO A 7 -1.98 -6.43 14.01
N ILE A 8 -1.30 -6.57 12.88
CA ILE A 8 -0.18 -5.69 12.56
C ILE A 8 -0.64 -4.27 12.27
N LEU A 9 -1.85 -4.15 11.72
CA LEU A 9 -2.54 -2.88 11.50
C LEU A 9 -3.92 -2.95 12.16
N ASP A 10 -4.18 -2.01 13.09
CA ASP A 10 -5.43 -1.88 13.82
C ASP A 10 -5.92 -0.44 13.71
N ILE A 11 -7.07 -0.24 13.08
CA ILE A 11 -7.69 1.05 12.80
C ILE A 11 -9.05 1.05 13.47
N ARG A 12 -9.32 2.07 14.31
CA ARG A 12 -10.54 2.15 15.10
C ARG A 12 -11.16 3.53 15.02
N ASP A 13 -12.37 3.60 14.51
CA ASP A 13 -13.23 4.78 14.48
C ASP A 13 -12.51 6.04 13.97
N VAL A 14 -11.79 5.90 12.86
CA VAL A 14 -10.96 6.97 12.32
C VAL A 14 -11.79 7.99 11.57
N HIS A 15 -11.64 9.26 11.97
CA HIS A 15 -12.26 10.41 11.33
C HIS A 15 -11.22 11.36 10.77
N LYS A 16 -11.52 11.92 9.58
CA LYS A 16 -10.70 12.95 8.95
C LYS A 16 -11.54 13.89 8.10
N SER A 17 -11.34 15.19 8.33
CA SER A 17 -11.96 16.25 7.53
C SER A 17 -10.90 17.21 6.98
N PHE A 18 -11.19 17.82 5.85
CA PHE A 18 -10.44 18.94 5.27
C PHE A 18 -11.40 20.14 5.18
N GLY A 19 -11.24 21.07 6.11
CA GLY A 19 -12.22 22.14 6.29
C GLY A 19 -13.61 21.56 6.61
N ALA A 20 -14.61 21.92 5.84
CA ALA A 20 -15.98 21.41 6.02
C ALA A 20 -16.23 20.03 5.38
N LEU A 21 -15.28 19.49 4.61
CA LEU A 21 -15.44 18.23 3.91
C LEU A 21 -14.97 17.06 4.80
N ALA A 22 -15.93 16.26 5.31
CA ALA A 22 -15.62 14.99 5.96
C ALA A 22 -15.20 13.96 4.90
N VAL A 23 -14.00 13.38 5.06
CA VAL A 23 -13.39 12.42 4.12
C VAL A 23 -13.33 11.00 4.70
N LEU A 24 -13.08 10.89 6.01
CA LEU A 24 -13.19 9.62 6.74
C LEU A 24 -14.18 9.84 7.89
N SER A 25 -15.13 8.92 8.06
CA SER A 25 -16.25 9.07 8.97
C SER A 25 -16.48 7.78 9.78
N GLY A 26 -15.49 7.42 10.63
CA GLY A 26 -15.59 6.25 11.50
C GLY A 26 -15.06 4.96 10.86
N ILE A 27 -13.95 5.05 10.12
CA ILE A 27 -13.30 3.87 9.53
C ILE A 27 -12.72 2.96 10.61
N SER A 28 -13.12 1.68 10.58
CA SER A 28 -12.56 0.64 11.45
C SER A 28 -12.21 -0.59 10.65
N MET A 29 -10.94 -1.05 10.74
CA MET A 29 -10.46 -2.26 10.06
C MET A 29 -9.22 -2.82 10.73
N THR A 30 -8.97 -4.12 10.55
CA THR A 30 -7.79 -4.81 11.08
C THR A 30 -7.14 -5.66 10.01
N ILE A 31 -5.80 -5.71 10.02
CA ILE A 31 -5.04 -6.59 9.13
C ILE A 31 -4.09 -7.45 9.97
N PRO A 32 -4.26 -8.78 9.97
CA PRO A 32 -3.31 -9.68 10.58
C PRO A 32 -1.95 -9.65 9.85
N LYS A 33 -0.90 -10.01 10.55
CA LYS A 33 0.44 -10.12 9.94
C LYS A 33 0.44 -11.17 8.83
N GLY A 34 1.07 -10.83 7.71
CA GLY A 34 1.19 -11.70 6.54
C GLY A 34 -0.06 -11.72 5.64
N ASN A 35 -1.13 -11.00 6.01
CA ASN A 35 -2.34 -10.94 5.20
C ASN A 35 -2.32 -9.76 4.23
N THR A 36 -3.04 -9.95 3.14
CA THR A 36 -3.30 -8.91 2.13
C THR A 36 -4.73 -8.44 2.23
N ALA A 37 -4.92 -7.13 2.42
CA ALA A 37 -6.22 -6.49 2.37
C ALA A 37 -6.34 -5.55 1.17
N CYS A 38 -7.51 -5.52 0.54
CA CYS A 38 -7.82 -4.57 -0.53
C CYS A 38 -8.95 -3.62 -0.09
N ILE A 39 -8.77 -2.33 -0.37
CA ILE A 39 -9.82 -1.32 -0.24
C ILE A 39 -10.29 -0.97 -1.66
N ILE A 40 -11.57 -1.17 -1.91
CA ILE A 40 -12.24 -0.84 -3.17
C ILE A 40 -13.33 0.21 -2.93
N GLY A 41 -13.77 0.89 -3.96
CA GLY A 41 -14.85 1.87 -3.87
C GLY A 41 -14.69 3.02 -4.86
N PRO A 42 -15.70 3.89 -5.01
CA PRO A 42 -15.68 5.01 -5.95
C PRO A 42 -14.55 6.01 -5.63
N SER A 43 -14.18 6.80 -6.64
CA SER A 43 -13.24 7.91 -6.45
C SER A 43 -13.81 8.90 -5.42
N GLY A 44 -12.94 9.44 -4.57
CA GLY A 44 -13.37 10.37 -3.50
C GLY A 44 -13.94 9.69 -2.23
N SER A 45 -13.98 8.36 -2.13
CA SER A 45 -14.48 7.67 -0.92
C SER A 45 -13.49 7.66 0.27
N GLY A 46 -12.32 8.31 0.16
CA GLY A 46 -11.36 8.46 1.25
C GLY A 46 -10.21 7.45 1.28
N LYS A 47 -10.14 6.50 0.33
CA LYS A 47 -9.15 5.40 0.30
C LYS A 47 -7.70 5.87 0.43
N SER A 48 -7.25 6.74 -0.47
CA SER A 48 -5.88 7.29 -0.44
C SER A 48 -5.61 8.15 0.80
N THR A 49 -6.63 8.82 1.34
CA THR A 49 -6.52 9.58 2.59
C THR A 49 -6.25 8.64 3.76
N LEU A 50 -6.95 7.52 3.83
CA LEU A 50 -6.71 6.50 4.86
C LEU A 50 -5.28 5.97 4.82
N LEU A 51 -4.76 5.61 3.62
CA LEU A 51 -3.37 5.15 3.49
C LEU A 51 -2.38 6.21 3.99
N ARG A 52 -2.63 7.48 3.66
CA ARG A 52 -1.78 8.61 4.12
C ARG A 52 -1.88 8.83 5.63
N CYS A 53 -3.02 8.55 6.25
CA CYS A 53 -3.16 8.59 7.71
C CYS A 53 -2.34 7.46 8.37
N ILE A 54 -2.35 6.25 7.82
CA ILE A 54 -1.57 5.10 8.33
C ILE A 54 -0.06 5.40 8.32
N ASN A 55 0.44 6.09 7.29
CA ASN A 55 1.87 6.46 7.18
C ASN A 55 2.20 7.83 7.82
N ALA A 56 1.27 8.38 8.63
CA ALA A 56 1.42 9.69 9.27
C ALA A 56 1.78 10.83 8.30
N LEU A 57 1.36 10.75 7.03
CA LEU A 57 1.46 11.86 6.07
C LEU A 57 0.33 12.86 6.25
N VAL A 58 -0.81 12.40 6.75
CA VAL A 58 -1.99 13.20 7.09
C VAL A 58 -2.40 12.82 8.51
N PRO A 59 -2.51 13.77 9.45
CA PRO A 59 -3.01 13.49 10.79
C PRO A 59 -4.51 13.19 10.74
N ILE A 60 -4.99 12.28 11.58
CA ILE A 60 -6.42 12.05 11.80
C ILE A 60 -6.98 13.12 12.77
N ASP A 61 -8.30 13.30 12.74
CA ASP A 61 -8.98 14.24 13.64
C ASP A 61 -9.42 13.54 14.94
N SER A 62 -9.85 12.25 14.84
CA SER A 62 -10.17 11.40 15.99
C SER A 62 -10.06 9.92 15.62
N GLY A 63 -10.16 9.04 16.62
CA GLY A 63 -9.98 7.61 16.47
C GLY A 63 -8.54 7.16 16.79
N SER A 64 -8.16 5.96 16.37
CA SER A 64 -6.84 5.37 16.63
C SER A 64 -6.37 4.57 15.43
N ILE A 65 -5.09 4.72 15.08
CA ILE A 65 -4.38 3.88 14.12
C ILE A 65 -3.16 3.30 14.81
N ARG A 66 -3.02 1.98 14.82
CA ARG A 66 -1.85 1.30 15.39
C ARG A 66 -1.16 0.43 14.36
N VAL A 67 0.16 0.55 14.31
CA VAL A 67 1.04 -0.33 13.53
C VAL A 67 1.94 -1.10 14.50
N GLU A 68 1.86 -2.41 14.50
CA GLU A 68 2.54 -3.27 15.50
C GLU A 68 2.34 -2.76 16.95
N GLY A 69 1.10 -2.41 17.30
CA GLY A 69 0.75 -1.86 18.61
C GLY A 69 1.21 -0.41 18.85
N THR A 70 2.02 0.18 17.97
CA THR A 70 2.47 1.58 18.08
C THR A 70 1.37 2.52 17.59
N GLU A 71 0.90 3.43 18.44
CA GLU A 71 -0.12 4.44 18.09
C GLU A 71 0.46 5.50 17.14
N VAL A 72 -0.14 5.62 15.95
CA VAL A 72 0.34 6.53 14.89
C VAL A 72 0.10 8.01 15.24
N ASN A 73 -0.90 8.28 16.06
CA ASN A 73 -1.29 9.66 16.43
C ASN A 73 -0.70 10.12 17.77
N ASP A 74 0.19 9.35 18.40
CA ASP A 74 0.89 9.81 19.60
C ASP A 74 1.79 11.00 19.23
N PRO A 75 1.62 12.19 19.86
CA PRO A 75 2.49 13.36 19.61
C PRO A 75 3.98 13.08 19.85
N ARG A 76 4.32 12.04 20.61
CA ARG A 76 5.70 11.63 20.91
C ARG A 76 6.23 10.59 19.91
N LEU A 77 5.44 10.23 18.90
CA LEU A 77 5.83 9.22 17.92
C LEU A 77 7.10 9.65 17.18
N ASP A 78 8.07 8.75 17.11
CA ASP A 78 9.14 8.83 16.13
C ASP A 78 8.59 8.48 14.74
N ILE A 79 8.22 9.52 13.98
CA ILE A 79 7.68 9.39 12.63
C ILE A 79 8.66 8.67 11.70
N LEU A 80 9.96 8.82 11.88
CA LEU A 80 10.96 8.13 11.07
C LEU A 80 10.97 6.63 11.39
N ALA A 81 10.83 6.26 12.67
CA ALA A 81 10.70 4.86 13.07
C ALA A 81 9.42 4.23 12.51
N LEU A 82 8.28 4.94 12.52
CA LEU A 82 7.05 4.48 11.89
C LEU A 82 7.25 4.25 10.38
N ARG A 83 7.79 5.24 9.66
CA ARG A 83 7.99 5.16 8.19
C ARG A 83 9.05 4.16 7.76
N ARG A 84 9.85 3.63 8.67
CA ARG A 84 10.70 2.43 8.43
C ARG A 84 9.85 1.18 8.41
N LYS A 85 8.84 1.06 9.28
CA LYS A 85 7.95 -0.10 9.40
C LYS A 85 6.87 -0.12 8.32
N VAL A 86 6.46 1.06 7.82
CA VAL A 86 5.37 1.22 6.85
C VAL A 86 5.94 1.72 5.53
N GLY A 87 6.10 0.83 4.58
CA GLY A 87 6.43 1.18 3.21
C GLY A 87 5.20 1.71 2.48
N MET A 88 5.37 2.72 1.62
CA MET A 88 4.27 3.25 0.81
C MET A 88 4.71 3.45 -0.63
N VAL A 89 3.87 2.97 -1.54
CA VAL A 89 4.03 3.13 -2.99
C VAL A 89 2.83 3.93 -3.49
N PHE A 90 3.10 5.04 -4.17
CA PHE A 90 2.11 5.99 -4.64
C PHE A 90 1.72 5.70 -6.09
N GLN A 91 0.58 6.23 -6.52
CA GLN A 91 0.14 6.26 -7.91
C GLN A 91 1.18 6.92 -8.82
N GLN A 92 1.74 8.06 -8.38
CA GLN A 92 2.90 8.67 -9.00
C GLN A 92 4.15 8.02 -8.42
N TYR A 93 5.06 7.59 -9.27
CA TYR A 93 6.26 6.81 -8.87
C TYR A 93 7.16 7.53 -7.88
N ASN A 94 7.19 8.87 -7.92
CA ASN A 94 7.98 9.75 -7.05
C ASN A 94 9.46 9.35 -6.98
N LEU A 95 10.02 8.89 -8.11
CA LEU A 95 11.44 8.60 -8.21
C LEU A 95 12.24 9.90 -8.29
N PHE A 96 13.45 9.86 -7.77
CA PHE A 96 14.40 10.97 -7.91
C PHE A 96 14.94 10.97 -9.35
N PRO A 97 14.62 11.97 -10.18
CA PRO A 97 14.91 11.94 -11.61
C PRO A 97 16.41 11.98 -11.91
N HIS A 98 17.22 12.55 -11.01
CA HIS A 98 18.68 12.63 -11.14
C HIS A 98 19.43 11.43 -10.53
N ARG A 99 18.73 10.37 -10.20
CA ARG A 99 19.27 9.15 -9.62
C ARG A 99 18.90 7.95 -10.49
N THR A 100 19.84 7.03 -10.68
CA THR A 100 19.55 5.76 -11.36
C THR A 100 18.56 4.91 -10.54
N ALA A 101 18.02 3.84 -11.12
CA ALA A 101 17.17 2.89 -10.42
C ALA A 101 17.86 2.36 -9.15
N LEU A 102 19.11 1.92 -9.26
CA LEU A 102 19.91 1.46 -8.13
C LEU A 102 20.08 2.54 -7.06
N GLN A 103 20.41 3.76 -7.45
CA GLN A 103 20.58 4.88 -6.52
C GLN A 103 19.27 5.27 -5.83
N ASN A 104 18.12 5.18 -6.52
CA ASN A 104 16.81 5.36 -5.91
C ASN A 104 16.54 4.35 -4.80
N VAL A 105 16.84 3.08 -5.05
CA VAL A 105 16.64 1.99 -4.09
C VAL A 105 17.59 2.11 -2.90
N MET A 106 18.85 2.48 -3.13
CA MET A 106 19.88 2.58 -2.09
C MET A 106 19.72 3.78 -1.17
N MET A 107 19.06 4.85 -1.62
CA MET A 107 19.15 6.16 -0.98
C MET A 107 18.71 6.14 0.47
N ALA A 108 17.52 5.67 0.79
CA ALA A 108 17.00 5.72 2.14
C ALA A 108 17.79 4.82 3.13
N PRO A 109 18.14 3.57 2.82
CA PRO A 109 18.98 2.76 3.70
C PRO A 109 20.34 3.39 4.01
N VAL A 110 20.99 4.02 3.04
CA VAL A 110 22.30 4.66 3.24
C VAL A 110 22.16 5.98 4.02
N THR A 111 21.19 6.84 3.63
CA THR A 111 21.11 8.19 4.20
C THR A 111 20.37 8.25 5.53
N VAL A 112 19.30 7.47 5.68
CA VAL A 112 18.44 7.46 6.87
C VAL A 112 18.90 6.43 7.89
N LEU A 113 19.17 5.18 7.44
CA LEU A 113 19.59 4.10 8.34
C LEU A 113 21.09 4.06 8.56
N LYS A 114 21.88 4.87 7.83
CA LYS A 114 23.35 4.91 7.92
C LYS A 114 24.01 3.54 7.72
N GLN A 115 23.38 2.66 6.94
CA GLN A 115 23.88 1.32 6.65
C GLN A 115 25.08 1.36 5.71
N ASN A 116 25.91 0.31 5.75
CA ASN A 116 27.06 0.18 4.87
C ASN A 116 26.63 0.21 3.40
N LYS A 117 27.33 1.04 2.62
CA LYS A 117 26.95 1.31 1.21
C LYS A 117 27.05 0.07 0.31
N GLU A 118 28.08 -0.77 0.53
CA GLU A 118 28.28 -1.97 -0.29
C GLU A 118 27.24 -3.05 0.01
N GLU A 119 26.92 -3.27 1.30
CA GLU A 119 25.86 -4.19 1.70
C GLU A 119 24.50 -3.75 1.17
N VAL A 120 24.21 -2.43 1.24
CA VAL A 120 22.99 -1.85 0.68
C VAL A 120 22.94 -2.00 -0.83
N ARG A 121 24.09 -1.84 -1.51
CA ARG A 121 24.19 -2.00 -2.96
C ARG A 121 23.83 -3.42 -3.38
N GLU A 122 24.42 -4.42 -2.74
CA GLU A 122 24.10 -5.83 -3.03
C GLU A 122 22.62 -6.15 -2.80
N ARG A 123 22.07 -5.66 -1.67
CA ARG A 123 20.63 -5.82 -1.36
C ARG A 123 19.77 -5.13 -2.40
N ALA A 124 20.10 -3.91 -2.81
CA ALA A 124 19.37 -3.16 -3.82
C ALA A 124 19.37 -3.85 -5.19
N ILE A 125 20.50 -4.46 -5.59
CA ILE A 125 20.57 -5.25 -6.83
C ILE A 125 19.64 -6.46 -6.73
N ARG A 126 19.63 -7.18 -5.59
CA ARG A 126 18.68 -8.30 -5.39
C ARG A 126 17.22 -7.84 -5.47
N LEU A 127 16.89 -6.66 -4.90
CA LEU A 127 15.54 -6.10 -4.96
C LEU A 127 15.15 -5.69 -6.39
N ILE A 128 16.07 -5.11 -7.16
CA ILE A 128 15.84 -4.76 -8.57
C ILE A 128 15.57 -6.04 -9.39
N ARG A 129 16.31 -7.11 -9.17
CA ARG A 129 16.04 -8.43 -9.80
C ARG A 129 14.68 -8.99 -9.36
N LYS A 130 14.37 -8.91 -8.06
CA LYS A 130 13.08 -9.35 -7.51
C LYS A 130 11.90 -8.68 -8.21
N VAL A 131 12.00 -7.40 -8.52
CA VAL A 131 10.97 -6.68 -9.28
C VAL A 131 11.15 -6.78 -10.80
N ARG A 132 11.93 -7.76 -11.30
CA ARG A 132 12.12 -8.07 -12.73
C ARG A 132 12.68 -6.91 -13.54
N LEU A 133 13.68 -6.22 -12.99
CA LEU A 133 14.38 -5.11 -13.63
C LEU A 133 15.89 -5.36 -13.76
N GLU A 134 16.29 -6.61 -13.89
CA GLU A 134 17.69 -6.97 -14.12
C GLU A 134 18.23 -6.28 -15.40
N GLY A 135 19.43 -5.70 -15.30
CA GLY A 135 20.04 -4.90 -16.38
C GLY A 135 19.55 -3.46 -16.45
N LYS A 136 18.63 -3.02 -15.55
CA LYS A 136 18.12 -1.64 -15.48
C LYS A 136 18.67 -0.85 -14.29
N GLU A 137 19.67 -1.39 -13.58
CA GLU A 137 20.25 -0.80 -12.37
C GLU A 137 20.76 0.62 -12.59
N ASN A 138 21.34 0.88 -13.78
CA ASN A 138 21.94 2.15 -14.13
C ASN A 138 21.01 3.07 -14.95
N ALA A 139 19.80 2.63 -15.27
CA ALA A 139 18.82 3.43 -15.99
C ALA A 139 18.28 4.56 -15.11
N TYR A 140 18.12 5.74 -15.68
CA TYR A 140 17.44 6.87 -15.05
C TYR A 140 15.92 6.73 -15.23
N PRO A 141 15.10 7.36 -14.36
CA PRO A 141 13.64 7.28 -14.47
C PRO A 141 13.10 7.62 -15.87
N GLY A 142 13.67 8.62 -16.55
CA GLY A 142 13.27 8.99 -17.92
C GLY A 142 13.56 7.95 -19.00
N GLU A 143 14.38 6.94 -18.71
CA GLU A 143 14.72 5.82 -19.60
C GLU A 143 13.88 4.55 -19.30
N LEU A 144 12.98 4.64 -18.32
CA LEU A 144 12.14 3.54 -17.86
C LEU A 144 10.68 3.77 -18.25
N SER A 145 9.99 2.70 -18.67
CA SER A 145 8.53 2.77 -18.83
C SER A 145 7.82 3.05 -17.50
N GLY A 146 6.56 3.47 -17.53
CA GLY A 146 5.77 3.72 -16.33
C GLY A 146 5.75 2.52 -15.37
N GLY A 147 5.50 1.32 -15.89
CA GLY A 147 5.52 0.09 -15.07
C GLY A 147 6.90 -0.26 -14.53
N GLN A 148 7.97 0.04 -15.28
CA GLN A 148 9.34 -0.11 -14.78
C GLN A 148 9.62 0.87 -13.64
N GLN A 149 9.22 2.14 -13.80
CA GLN A 149 9.34 3.15 -12.73
C GLN A 149 8.57 2.74 -11.47
N GLN A 150 7.36 2.20 -11.63
CA GLN A 150 6.56 1.71 -10.51
C GLN A 150 7.23 0.55 -9.79
N ARG A 151 7.82 -0.39 -10.53
CA ARG A 151 8.58 -1.50 -9.92
C ARG A 151 9.85 -1.03 -9.22
N VAL A 152 10.53 0.01 -9.72
CA VAL A 152 11.62 0.66 -8.97
C VAL A 152 11.10 1.29 -7.67
N ALA A 153 9.92 1.94 -7.68
CA ALA A 153 9.32 2.51 -6.48
C ALA A 153 8.96 1.43 -5.43
N ILE A 154 8.49 0.26 -5.88
CA ILE A 154 8.27 -0.92 -5.03
C ILE A 154 9.61 -1.38 -4.43
N ALA A 155 10.66 -1.59 -5.23
CA ALA A 155 11.97 -2.01 -4.77
C ALA A 155 12.58 -1.01 -3.78
N ARG A 156 12.41 0.29 -4.02
CA ARG A 156 12.84 1.36 -3.11
C ARG A 156 12.13 1.27 -1.75
N SER A 157 10.85 0.99 -1.73
CA SER A 157 10.09 0.83 -0.49
C SER A 157 10.54 -0.41 0.28
N LEU A 158 10.73 -1.54 -0.41
CA LEU A 158 11.22 -2.80 0.15
C LEU A 158 12.64 -2.69 0.73
N ALA A 159 13.47 -1.78 0.21
CA ALA A 159 14.85 -1.61 0.68
C ALA A 159 14.94 -1.17 2.16
N MET A 160 13.87 -0.61 2.70
CA MET A 160 13.74 -0.24 4.11
C MET A 160 13.33 -1.42 5.00
N SER A 161 13.05 -2.61 4.42
CA SER A 161 12.57 -3.82 5.12
C SER A 161 11.32 -3.56 5.95
N PRO A 162 10.24 -3.03 5.34
CA PRO A 162 9.02 -2.67 6.05
C PRO A 162 8.27 -3.91 6.55
N GLN A 163 7.42 -3.71 7.56
CA GLN A 163 6.52 -4.73 8.09
C GLN A 163 5.16 -4.74 7.35
N VAL A 164 4.78 -3.58 6.82
CA VAL A 164 3.54 -3.38 6.05
C VAL A 164 3.86 -2.59 4.79
N MET A 165 3.30 -3.02 3.67
CA MET A 165 3.35 -2.29 2.39
C MET A 165 1.98 -1.71 2.07
N LEU A 166 1.93 -0.41 1.83
CA LEU A 166 0.74 0.33 1.39
C LEU A 166 0.88 0.64 -0.11
N PHE A 167 -0.14 0.31 -0.89
CA PHE A 167 -0.17 0.56 -2.33
C PHE A 167 -1.37 1.46 -2.66
N ASP A 168 -1.10 2.68 -3.10
CA ASP A 168 -2.12 3.70 -3.42
C ASP A 168 -2.32 3.79 -4.94
N GLU A 169 -3.29 3.06 -5.49
CA GLU A 169 -3.68 3.04 -6.91
C GLU A 169 -2.49 2.91 -7.89
N VAL A 170 -1.57 1.99 -7.57
CA VAL A 170 -0.26 1.87 -8.25
C VAL A 170 -0.33 1.49 -9.73
N THR A 171 -1.50 1.16 -10.25
CA THR A 171 -1.73 0.80 -11.66
C THR A 171 -2.47 1.88 -12.45
N ALA A 172 -3.06 2.88 -11.79
CA ALA A 172 -3.98 3.84 -12.42
C ALA A 172 -3.35 4.72 -13.51
N ALA A 173 -2.03 4.89 -13.51
CA ALA A 173 -1.28 5.68 -14.49
C ALA A 173 -0.54 4.83 -15.54
N LEU A 174 -0.85 3.52 -15.62
CA LEU A 174 -0.15 2.57 -16.47
C LEU A 174 -1.03 2.11 -17.65
N ASP A 175 -0.36 1.75 -18.73
CA ASP A 175 -1.00 1.05 -19.83
C ASP A 175 -1.33 -0.43 -19.45
N PRO A 176 -2.33 -1.06 -20.11
CA PRO A 176 -2.80 -2.42 -19.73
C PRO A 176 -1.74 -3.52 -19.76
N GLU A 177 -0.71 -3.38 -20.60
CA GLU A 177 0.36 -4.39 -20.68
C GLU A 177 1.26 -4.31 -19.46
N THR A 178 1.62 -3.10 -19.06
CA THR A 178 2.50 -2.87 -17.90
C THR A 178 1.79 -3.04 -16.55
N VAL A 179 0.46 -2.88 -16.48
CA VAL A 179 -0.36 -3.20 -15.29
C VAL A 179 -0.08 -4.61 -14.81
N LYS A 180 -0.11 -5.61 -15.70
CA LYS A 180 0.09 -7.03 -15.35
C LYS A 180 1.43 -7.28 -14.65
N GLU A 181 2.50 -6.65 -15.13
CA GLU A 181 3.84 -6.83 -14.56
C GLU A 181 3.94 -6.29 -13.12
N VAL A 182 3.30 -5.16 -12.85
CA VAL A 182 3.24 -4.57 -11.49
C VAL A 182 2.40 -5.44 -10.56
N LEU A 183 1.23 -5.91 -11.02
CA LEU A 183 0.34 -6.76 -10.23
C LEU A 183 1.00 -8.12 -9.90
N VAL A 184 1.73 -8.72 -10.84
CA VAL A 184 2.51 -9.94 -10.57
C VAL A 184 3.54 -9.70 -9.48
N THR A 185 4.25 -8.57 -9.53
CA THR A 185 5.23 -8.22 -8.47
C THR A 185 4.57 -8.11 -7.10
N ILE A 186 3.39 -7.47 -7.01
CA ILE A 186 2.66 -7.33 -5.74
C ILE A 186 2.15 -8.69 -5.24
N ARG A 187 1.65 -9.56 -6.15
CA ARG A 187 1.24 -10.92 -5.82
C ARG A 187 2.38 -11.71 -5.19
N GLU A 188 3.55 -11.73 -5.83
CA GLU A 188 4.73 -12.43 -5.31
C GLU A 188 5.10 -11.96 -3.90
N LEU A 189 4.98 -10.65 -3.61
CA LEU A 189 5.20 -10.12 -2.26
C LEU A 189 4.16 -10.65 -1.25
N ALA A 190 2.90 -10.71 -1.63
CA ALA A 190 1.83 -11.26 -0.79
C ALA A 190 2.05 -12.76 -0.51
N GLU A 191 2.37 -13.55 -1.54
CA GLU A 191 2.67 -14.99 -1.43
C GLU A 191 3.88 -15.27 -0.54
N GLU A 192 4.86 -14.36 -0.50
CA GLU A 192 6.01 -14.44 0.42
C GLU A 192 5.66 -14.03 1.87
N GLY A 193 4.41 -13.70 2.16
CA GLY A 193 3.94 -13.34 3.50
C GLY A 193 4.16 -11.86 3.87
N MET A 194 4.37 -10.98 2.91
CA MET A 194 4.36 -9.53 3.17
C MET A 194 2.95 -9.10 3.52
N THR A 195 2.80 -8.34 4.62
CA THR A 195 1.51 -7.71 4.90
C THR A 195 1.28 -6.55 3.93
N CYS A 196 0.18 -6.60 3.19
CA CYS A 196 -0.14 -5.61 2.16
C CYS A 196 -1.51 -4.98 2.40
N LEU A 197 -1.61 -3.67 2.21
CA LEU A 197 -2.86 -2.95 2.09
C LEU A 197 -2.88 -2.21 0.75
N LEU A 198 -3.82 -2.60 -0.12
CA LEU A 198 -3.92 -2.09 -1.47
C LEU A 198 -5.20 -1.27 -1.65
N VAL A 199 -5.06 -0.09 -2.23
CA VAL A 199 -6.16 0.63 -2.88
C VAL A 199 -6.07 0.36 -4.37
N THR A 200 -7.10 -0.25 -4.95
CA THR A 200 -7.06 -0.66 -6.36
C THR A 200 -8.43 -0.59 -7.02
N HIS A 201 -8.44 -0.38 -8.33
CA HIS A 201 -9.58 -0.53 -9.22
C HIS A 201 -9.52 -1.85 -10.02
N GLU A 202 -8.50 -2.67 -9.82
CA GLU A 202 -8.32 -3.98 -10.46
C GLU A 202 -9.10 -5.05 -9.69
N MET A 203 -10.43 -5.19 -9.96
CA MET A 203 -11.30 -6.09 -9.19
C MET A 203 -10.90 -7.57 -9.34
N GLY A 204 -10.44 -7.96 -10.53
CA GLY A 204 -9.93 -9.32 -10.77
C GLY A 204 -8.72 -9.63 -9.89
N PHE A 205 -7.80 -8.67 -9.76
CA PHE A 205 -6.63 -8.80 -8.93
C PHE A 205 -6.99 -8.81 -7.42
N ALA A 206 -7.86 -7.88 -6.98
CA ALA A 206 -8.33 -7.87 -5.59
C ALA A 206 -9.00 -9.19 -5.21
N ARG A 207 -9.79 -9.80 -6.12
CA ARG A 207 -10.43 -11.11 -5.91
C ARG A 207 -9.42 -12.24 -5.76
N GLU A 208 -8.30 -12.18 -6.45
CA GLU A 208 -7.28 -13.22 -6.49
C GLU A 208 -6.29 -13.13 -5.33
N VAL A 209 -5.85 -11.92 -4.95
CA VAL A 209 -4.72 -11.73 -4.04
C VAL A 209 -5.14 -11.40 -2.60
N ALA A 210 -6.35 -10.87 -2.39
CA ALA A 210 -6.75 -10.42 -1.07
C ALA A 210 -7.25 -11.56 -0.19
N ASP A 211 -6.85 -11.54 1.08
CA ASP A 211 -7.48 -12.34 2.14
C ASP A 211 -8.79 -11.68 2.60
N HIS A 212 -8.85 -10.34 2.53
CA HIS A 212 -10.00 -9.54 2.95
C HIS A 212 -10.19 -8.32 2.06
N VAL A 213 -11.43 -8.00 1.74
CA VAL A 213 -11.78 -6.81 0.94
C VAL A 213 -12.70 -5.91 1.75
N TYR A 214 -12.43 -4.61 1.71
CA TYR A 214 -13.23 -3.54 2.32
C TYR A 214 -13.80 -2.67 1.21
N PHE A 215 -15.12 -2.62 1.09
CA PHE A 215 -15.79 -1.68 0.20
C PHE A 215 -16.08 -0.38 0.95
N THR A 216 -15.55 0.74 0.43
CA THR A 216 -15.74 2.06 1.02
C THR A 216 -16.56 2.97 0.12
N ASP A 217 -17.51 3.70 0.71
CA ASP A 217 -18.23 4.78 0.04
C ASP A 217 -18.44 5.94 1.02
N ARG A 218 -18.30 7.18 0.55
CA ARG A 218 -18.54 8.42 1.33
C ARG A 218 -17.86 8.43 2.70
N GLY A 219 -16.63 7.91 2.77
CA GLY A 219 -15.81 7.95 3.98
C GLY A 219 -16.12 6.88 5.03
N VAL A 220 -16.96 5.90 4.72
CA VAL A 220 -17.28 4.77 5.62
C VAL A 220 -16.97 3.44 4.95
N ILE A 221 -16.72 2.39 5.73
CA ILE A 221 -16.73 1.02 5.23
C ILE A 221 -18.19 0.56 5.20
N VAL A 222 -18.72 0.34 3.99
CA VAL A 222 -20.11 -0.09 3.77
C VAL A 222 -20.26 -1.58 3.97
N GLU A 223 -19.28 -2.34 3.42
CA GLU A 223 -19.28 -3.79 3.51
C GLU A 223 -17.83 -4.31 3.47
N HIS A 224 -17.58 -5.42 4.13
CA HIS A 224 -16.28 -6.09 4.08
C HIS A 224 -16.43 -7.59 4.25
N GLY A 225 -15.49 -8.34 3.73
CA GLY A 225 -15.53 -9.78 3.82
C GLY A 225 -14.43 -10.46 3.01
N ARG A 226 -14.50 -11.78 2.91
CA ARG A 226 -13.63 -12.55 2.01
C ARG A 226 -13.96 -12.23 0.56
N PRO A 227 -12.96 -12.17 -0.34
CA PRO A 227 -13.19 -11.85 -1.75
C PRO A 227 -14.28 -12.70 -2.39
N ALA A 228 -14.26 -14.02 -2.15
CA ALA A 228 -15.25 -14.94 -2.72
C ALA A 228 -16.69 -14.58 -2.34
N GLU A 229 -16.92 -14.10 -1.13
CA GLU A 229 -18.24 -13.72 -0.63
C GLU A 229 -18.64 -12.34 -1.17
N LEU A 230 -17.79 -11.34 -0.99
CA LEU A 230 -18.08 -9.95 -1.35
C LEU A 230 -18.28 -9.74 -2.85
N PHE A 231 -17.50 -10.43 -3.70
CA PHE A 231 -17.62 -10.30 -5.16
C PHE A 231 -18.73 -11.16 -5.77
N SER A 232 -19.15 -12.27 -5.14
CA SER A 232 -20.17 -13.15 -5.71
C SER A 232 -21.56 -12.94 -5.12
N ASN A 233 -21.66 -12.49 -3.87
CA ASN A 233 -22.93 -12.32 -3.16
C ASN A 233 -22.88 -11.14 -2.18
N PRO A 234 -22.63 -9.91 -2.65
CA PRO A 234 -22.61 -8.74 -1.79
C PRO A 234 -23.96 -8.52 -1.11
N GLN A 235 -23.95 -8.25 0.19
CA GLN A 235 -25.15 -8.13 1.01
C GLN A 235 -25.72 -6.72 0.98
N ASP A 236 -24.86 -5.71 0.92
CA ASP A 236 -25.28 -4.31 0.89
C ASP A 236 -25.72 -3.88 -0.53
N PRO A 237 -26.87 -3.19 -0.69
CA PRO A 237 -27.33 -2.72 -2.00
C PRO A 237 -26.34 -1.80 -2.70
N ARG A 238 -25.59 -0.98 -1.96
CA ARG A 238 -24.60 -0.06 -2.52
C ARG A 238 -23.37 -0.79 -3.06
N THR A 239 -22.96 -1.86 -2.37
CA THR A 239 -21.90 -2.75 -2.85
C THR A 239 -22.31 -3.43 -4.15
N ARG A 240 -23.53 -3.95 -4.23
CA ARG A 240 -24.10 -4.55 -5.45
C ARG A 240 -24.12 -3.59 -6.63
N GLU A 241 -24.60 -2.37 -6.39
CA GLU A 241 -24.64 -1.32 -7.41
C GLU A 241 -23.23 -1.02 -7.94
N PHE A 242 -22.25 -0.83 -7.04
CA PHE A 242 -20.87 -0.52 -7.40
C PHE A 242 -20.23 -1.65 -8.21
N LEU A 243 -20.33 -2.89 -7.74
CA LEU A 243 -19.75 -4.04 -8.42
C LEU A 243 -20.43 -4.32 -9.77
N GLY A 244 -21.76 -4.14 -9.88
CA GLY A 244 -22.50 -4.30 -11.13
C GLY A 244 -22.17 -3.26 -12.21
N GLN A 245 -21.50 -2.16 -11.87
CA GLN A 245 -21.02 -1.17 -12.85
C GLN A 245 -19.62 -1.50 -13.39
N ILE A 246 -18.86 -2.37 -12.70
CA ILE A 246 -17.44 -2.60 -12.99
C ILE A 246 -17.19 -4.04 -13.50
N LEU A 247 -17.97 -5.01 -13.05
CA LEU A 247 -17.91 -6.43 -13.45
C LEU A 247 -18.90 -6.75 -14.55
#